data_580a202c1adefff6882c7c37e16824e3
#
_entry.id   580a202c1adefff6882c7c37e16824e3
#
_cell.length_a   1.000
_cell.length_b   1.000
_cell.length_c   1.000
_cell.angle_alpha   90.00
_cell.angle_beta   90.00
_cell.angle_gamma   90.00
#
_symmetry.space_group_name_H-M   'P 1'
#
loop_
_entity.id
_entity.type
_entity.pdbx_description
1 polymer ?
#
loop_
_entity_poly.entity_id
_entity_poly.type
_entity_poly.pdbx_seq_one_letter_code
_entity_poly.pdbx_strand_id
1 'polypeptide(L)'
;MKKGQAELLFEVIEDALKQAKIEKTRIELIVVGIGPGNFTGIRIGLAAAKGLSLSLKVPISGVNSFQASLYGQNDYKIAAIPARQNLHYFGTINGDFKTNLTKDGPAPKSFANRPKGKEFIKNMAIFGADRKFSLS
;
A
#
# COMPACT_ATOMS: atom_id res chain seq x y z
N MET A 1 9.67 -28.65 4.16
CA MET A 1 9.88 -27.30 4.68
C MET A 1 8.80 -26.36 4.20
N LYS A 2 8.23 -25.57 5.12
CA LYS A 2 7.30 -24.51 4.73
C LYS A 2 8.08 -23.40 4.01
N LYS A 3 7.53 -22.92 2.92
CA LYS A 3 8.09 -21.76 2.22
C LYS A 3 7.96 -20.51 3.08
N GLY A 4 8.95 -19.63 3.05
CA GLY A 4 8.89 -18.34 3.70
C GLY A 4 7.89 -17.39 3.01
N GLN A 5 7.50 -16.31 3.71
CA GLN A 5 6.55 -15.33 3.17
C GLN A 5 7.08 -14.65 1.90
N ALA A 6 8.37 -14.39 1.82
CA ALA A 6 8.98 -13.81 0.62
C ALA A 6 8.86 -14.72 -0.61
N GLU A 7 9.11 -16.02 -0.43
CA GLU A 7 8.96 -17.00 -1.50
C GLU A 7 7.52 -17.10 -1.99
N LEU A 8 6.56 -17.10 -1.06
CA LEU A 8 5.13 -17.11 -1.38
C LEU A 8 4.72 -15.86 -2.14
N LEU A 9 5.28 -14.71 -1.77
CA LEU A 9 4.99 -13.44 -2.45
C LEU A 9 5.44 -13.50 -3.91
N PHE A 10 6.63 -14.02 -4.19
CA PHE A 10 7.11 -14.15 -5.58
C PHE A 10 6.24 -15.13 -6.38
N GLU A 11 5.76 -16.20 -5.78
CA GLU A 11 4.82 -17.11 -6.43
C GLU A 11 3.50 -16.40 -6.79
N VAL A 12 2.98 -15.59 -5.88
CA VAL A 12 1.77 -14.80 -6.12
C VAL A 12 1.96 -13.81 -7.27
N ILE A 13 3.12 -13.14 -7.31
CA ILE A 13 3.45 -12.21 -8.40
C ILE A 13 3.51 -12.95 -9.73
N GLU A 14 4.20 -14.09 -9.79
CA GLU A 14 4.27 -14.92 -11.00
C GLU A 14 2.87 -15.32 -11.49
N ASP A 15 2.03 -15.79 -10.57
CA ASP A 15 0.66 -16.19 -10.90
C ASP A 15 -0.18 -15.02 -11.40
N ALA A 16 -0.05 -13.86 -10.79
CA ALA A 16 -0.75 -12.65 -11.22
C ALA A 16 -0.36 -12.26 -12.64
N LEU A 17 0.93 -12.32 -12.96
CA LEU A 17 1.42 -12.02 -14.30
C LEU A 17 0.91 -13.02 -15.34
N LYS A 18 0.88 -14.31 -14.98
CA LYS A 18 0.33 -15.36 -15.84
C LYS A 18 -1.16 -15.12 -16.11
N GLN A 19 -1.94 -14.83 -15.08
CA GLN A 19 -3.36 -14.56 -15.21
C GLN A 19 -3.64 -13.33 -16.09
N ALA A 20 -2.80 -12.31 -15.95
CA ALA A 20 -2.90 -11.09 -16.74
C ALA A 20 -2.32 -11.26 -18.17
N LYS A 21 -1.62 -12.36 -18.43
CA LYS A 21 -0.90 -12.62 -19.70
C LYS A 21 0.13 -11.53 -20.00
N ILE A 22 0.84 -11.10 -18.98
CA ILE A 22 1.87 -10.06 -19.06
C ILE A 22 3.22 -10.67 -18.72
N GLU A 23 4.22 -10.41 -19.55
CA GLU A 23 5.60 -10.79 -19.27
C GLU A 23 6.26 -9.80 -18.31
N LYS A 24 7.18 -10.28 -17.46
CA LYS A 24 7.92 -9.42 -16.52
C LYS A 24 8.63 -8.25 -17.21
N THR A 25 9.14 -8.47 -18.40
CA THR A 25 9.83 -7.45 -19.19
C THR A 25 8.94 -6.28 -19.60
N ARG A 26 7.62 -6.44 -19.47
CA ARG A 26 6.65 -5.38 -19.79
C ARG A 26 6.31 -4.50 -18.59
N ILE A 27 6.82 -4.83 -17.43
CA ILE A 27 6.60 -4.00 -16.22
C ILE A 27 7.39 -2.71 -16.37
N GLU A 28 6.72 -1.58 -16.18
CA GLU A 28 7.30 -0.24 -16.30
C GLU A 28 7.41 0.48 -14.95
N LEU A 29 6.68 0.03 -13.96
CA LEU A 29 6.63 0.65 -12.63
C LEU A 29 6.23 -0.38 -11.60
N ILE A 30 6.85 -0.31 -10.44
CA ILE A 30 6.45 -1.09 -9.27
C ILE A 30 5.89 -0.13 -8.23
N VAL A 31 4.67 -0.40 -7.78
CA VAL A 31 4.04 0.35 -6.69
C VAL A 31 3.99 -0.54 -5.46
N VAL A 32 4.46 -0.04 -4.34
CA VAL A 32 4.52 -0.80 -3.09
C VAL A 32 3.91 -0.02 -1.94
N GLY A 33 3.14 -0.72 -1.10
CA GLY A 33 2.58 -0.15 0.12
C GLY A 33 3.67 0.03 1.18
N ILE A 34 3.73 1.22 1.75
CA ILE A 34 4.71 1.55 2.78
C ILE A 34 4.10 1.68 4.18
N GLY A 35 2.81 1.34 4.31
CA GLY A 35 2.11 1.39 5.59
C GLY A 35 1.48 2.75 5.89
N PRO A 36 0.98 2.95 7.10
CA PRO A 36 0.99 2.01 8.21
C PRO A 36 0.09 0.79 8.00
N GLY A 37 0.39 -0.31 8.70
CA GLY A 37 -0.34 -1.56 8.60
C GLY A 37 0.46 -2.71 9.20
N ASN A 38 0.33 -3.91 8.65
CA ASN A 38 1.09 -5.09 9.08
C ASN A 38 2.59 -4.87 8.84
N PHE A 39 3.33 -4.65 9.91
CA PHE A 39 4.75 -4.28 9.85
C PHE A 39 5.61 -5.33 9.13
N THR A 40 5.42 -6.61 9.44
CA THR A 40 6.17 -7.70 8.81
C THR A 40 5.88 -7.79 7.32
N GLY A 41 4.61 -7.74 6.94
CA GLY A 41 4.19 -7.79 5.54
C GLY A 41 4.71 -6.59 4.74
N ILE A 42 4.70 -5.40 5.33
CA ILE A 42 5.22 -4.18 4.69
C ILE A 42 6.72 -4.32 4.41
N ARG A 43 7.49 -4.81 5.37
CA ARG A 43 8.94 -5.00 5.21
C ARG A 43 9.27 -6.02 4.11
N ILE A 44 8.56 -7.14 4.09
CA ILE A 44 8.72 -8.18 3.06
C ILE A 44 8.36 -7.62 1.68
N GLY A 45 7.24 -6.94 1.57
CA GLY A 45 6.79 -6.32 0.33
C GLY A 45 7.78 -5.29 -0.19
N LEU A 46 8.31 -4.44 0.70
CA LEU A 46 9.27 -3.40 0.33
C LEU A 46 10.60 -4.00 -0.13
N ALA A 47 11.09 -5.04 0.56
CA ALA A 47 12.31 -5.74 0.15
C ALA A 47 12.14 -6.40 -1.21
N ALA A 48 11.02 -7.08 -1.45
CA ALA A 48 10.71 -7.71 -2.73
C ALA A 48 10.59 -6.68 -3.86
N ALA A 49 9.92 -5.56 -3.59
CA ALA A 49 9.77 -4.48 -4.57
C ALA A 49 11.11 -3.87 -4.96
N LYS A 50 11.99 -3.63 -3.99
CA LYS A 50 13.34 -3.15 -4.26
C LYS A 50 14.16 -4.14 -5.09
N GLY A 51 14.08 -5.42 -4.75
CA GLY A 51 14.76 -6.47 -5.51
C GLY A 51 14.28 -6.55 -6.96
N LEU A 52 12.98 -6.50 -7.17
CA LEU A 52 12.39 -6.49 -8.51
C LEU A 52 12.76 -5.22 -9.29
N SER A 53 12.72 -4.07 -8.65
CA SER A 53 13.11 -2.80 -9.26
C SER A 53 14.56 -2.85 -9.78
N LEU A 54 15.46 -3.37 -8.98
CA LEU A 54 16.87 -3.54 -9.38
C LEU A 54 17.02 -4.54 -10.52
N SER A 55 16.35 -5.69 -10.40
CA SER A 55 16.42 -6.76 -11.39
C SER A 55 15.84 -6.35 -12.75
N LEU A 56 14.69 -5.72 -12.76
CA LEU A 56 13.99 -5.32 -13.96
C LEU A 56 14.41 -3.93 -14.47
N LYS A 57 15.17 -3.19 -13.69
CA LYS A 57 15.62 -1.81 -14.00
C LYS A 57 14.42 -0.89 -14.24
N VAL A 58 13.42 -0.99 -13.37
CA VAL A 58 12.21 -0.15 -13.41
C VAL A 58 12.09 0.65 -12.12
N PRO A 59 11.44 1.83 -12.17
CA PRO A 59 11.27 2.64 -10.98
C PRO A 59 10.30 2.02 -9.99
N ILE A 60 10.41 2.45 -8.74
CA ILE A 60 9.55 2.04 -7.64
C ILE A 60 8.86 3.28 -7.06
N SER A 61 7.60 3.16 -6.72
CA SER A 61 6.80 4.22 -6.08
C SER A 61 6.18 3.68 -4.78
N GLY A 62 6.41 4.38 -3.68
CA GLY A 62 5.81 4.04 -2.40
C GLY A 62 4.48 4.76 -2.20
N VAL A 63 3.46 4.03 -1.74
CA VAL A 63 2.15 4.60 -1.44
C VAL A 63 1.79 4.22 -0.01
N ASN A 64 1.42 5.21 0.81
CA ASN A 64 0.98 4.93 2.17
C ASN A 64 -0.50 4.50 2.20
N SER A 65 -0.91 3.92 3.32
CA SER A 65 -2.25 3.37 3.48
C SER A 65 -3.33 4.46 3.46
N PHE A 66 -3.02 5.68 3.87
CA PHE A 66 -3.96 6.81 3.84
C PHE A 66 -4.21 7.26 2.40
N GLN A 67 -3.17 7.36 1.61
CA GLN A 67 -3.26 7.71 0.20
C GLN A 67 -4.14 6.69 -0.56
N ALA A 68 -3.89 5.40 -0.33
CA ALA A 68 -4.67 4.34 -0.95
C ALA A 68 -6.14 4.33 -0.49
N SER A 69 -6.39 4.69 0.78
CA SER A 69 -7.74 4.71 1.33
C SER A 69 -8.53 5.95 0.91
N LEU A 70 -7.87 7.08 0.74
CA LEU A 70 -8.51 8.35 0.42
C LEU A 70 -8.59 8.64 -1.07
N TYR A 71 -7.90 7.85 -1.88
CA TYR A 71 -7.96 8.03 -3.34
C TYR A 71 -9.40 7.92 -3.85
N GLY A 72 -9.85 8.95 -4.54
CA GLY A 72 -11.21 8.99 -5.06
C GLY A 72 -12.29 9.35 -4.03
N GLN A 73 -11.92 9.57 -2.77
CA GLN A 73 -12.85 9.95 -1.71
C GLN A 73 -12.93 11.46 -1.60
N ASN A 74 -14.10 12.02 -1.93
CA ASN A 74 -14.33 13.46 -1.84
C ASN A 74 -14.96 13.88 -0.50
N ASP A 75 -15.60 12.96 0.20
CA ASP A 75 -16.35 13.23 1.42
C ASP A 75 -15.48 13.18 2.68
N TYR A 76 -14.29 12.59 2.60
CA TYR A 76 -13.42 12.37 3.75
C TYR A 76 -12.03 12.91 3.51
N LYS A 77 -11.48 13.59 4.51
CA LYS A 77 -10.09 14.08 4.51
C LYS A 77 -9.16 13.20 5.34
N ILE A 78 -9.71 12.34 6.16
CA ILE A 78 -9.00 11.47 7.09
C ILE A 78 -9.40 10.02 6.83
N ALA A 79 -8.42 9.14 6.83
CA ALA A 79 -8.65 7.69 6.78
C ALA A 79 -8.23 7.04 8.09
N ALA A 80 -8.91 5.95 8.45
CA ALA A 80 -8.60 5.12 9.61
C ALA A 80 -8.02 3.80 9.13
N ILE A 81 -6.83 3.46 9.61
CA ILE A 81 -6.14 2.21 9.31
C ILE A 81 -6.05 1.37 10.59
N PRO A 82 -6.57 0.13 10.60
CA PRO A 82 -6.53 -0.71 11.80
C PRO A 82 -5.09 -0.95 12.28
N ALA A 83 -4.91 -0.87 13.60
CA ALA A 83 -3.67 -1.17 14.30
C ALA A 83 -3.94 -2.27 15.34
N ARG A 84 -2.95 -2.55 16.18
CA ARG A 84 -3.10 -3.56 17.25
C ARG A 84 -4.11 -3.09 18.31
N GLN A 85 -4.75 -4.06 18.99
CA GLN A 85 -5.58 -3.83 20.18
C GLN A 85 -6.73 -2.84 19.93
N ASN A 86 -7.41 -2.96 18.80
CA ASN A 86 -8.51 -2.07 18.42
C ASN A 86 -8.12 -0.59 18.30
N LEU A 87 -6.83 -0.32 18.19
CA LEU A 87 -6.32 1.03 17.90
C LEU A 87 -6.37 1.27 16.39
N HIS A 88 -6.36 2.53 16.01
CA HIS A 88 -6.30 2.94 14.61
C HIS A 88 -5.27 4.03 14.41
N TYR A 89 -4.64 4.00 13.24
CA TYR A 89 -3.90 5.15 12.75
C TYR A 89 -4.86 6.03 11.98
N PHE A 90 -4.88 7.32 12.26
CA PHE A 90 -5.65 8.30 11.51
C PHE A 90 -4.72 9.21 10.75
N GLY A 91 -4.97 9.41 9.48
CA GLY A 91 -4.08 10.22 8.67
C GLY A 91 -4.75 10.82 7.46
N THR A 92 -4.05 11.75 6.84
CA THR A 92 -4.48 12.47 5.63
C THR A 92 -3.74 11.96 4.40
N ILE A 93 -4.20 12.38 3.22
CA ILE A 93 -3.56 12.01 1.97
C ILE A 93 -2.12 12.53 1.86
N ASN A 94 -1.79 13.57 2.62
CA ASN A 94 -0.43 14.15 2.65
C ASN A 94 0.55 13.34 3.51
N GLY A 95 0.07 12.30 4.18
CA GLY A 95 0.90 11.43 5.00
C GLY A 95 1.02 11.82 6.47
N ASP A 96 0.46 12.94 6.86
CA ASP A 96 0.40 13.31 8.28
C ASP A 96 -0.54 12.35 9.01
N PHE A 97 -0.06 11.70 10.06
CA PHE A 97 -0.89 10.77 10.79
C PHE A 97 -0.63 10.81 12.30
N LYS A 98 -1.64 10.38 13.04
CA LYS A 98 -1.57 10.16 14.48
C LYS A 98 -2.13 8.79 14.80
N THR A 99 -1.50 8.09 15.73
CA THR A 99 -2.07 6.87 16.29
C THR A 99 -3.15 7.29 17.28
N ASN A 100 -4.36 6.79 17.10
CA ASN A 100 -5.40 6.99 18.10
C ASN A 100 -5.20 6.00 19.24
N LEU A 101 -4.43 6.41 20.23
CA LEU A 101 -4.37 5.70 21.49
C LEU A 101 -5.56 6.18 22.31
N THR A 102 -6.25 5.27 22.96
CA THR A 102 -7.40 5.61 23.82
C THR A 102 -7.07 6.66 24.90
N LYS A 103 -5.79 6.92 25.10
CA LYS A 103 -5.31 7.94 26.05
C LYS A 103 -5.02 9.30 25.42
N ASP A 104 -5.01 9.41 24.10
CA ASP A 104 -4.51 10.59 23.38
C ASP A 104 -5.61 11.44 22.75
N GLY A 105 -6.82 11.29 23.20
CA GLY A 105 -7.93 12.11 22.74
C GLY A 105 -8.96 11.37 21.90
N PRO A 106 -10.08 12.03 21.58
CA PRO A 106 -11.18 11.40 20.86
C PRO A 106 -10.82 11.15 19.39
N ALA A 107 -11.39 10.08 18.82
CA ALA A 107 -11.30 9.81 17.40
C ALA A 107 -11.89 10.98 16.59
N PRO A 108 -11.43 11.19 15.33
CA PRO A 108 -12.05 12.16 14.44
C PRO A 108 -13.55 11.88 14.27
N LYS A 109 -14.33 12.93 14.12
CA LYS A 109 -15.79 12.79 13.96
C LYS A 109 -16.19 12.12 12.65
N SER A 110 -15.36 12.25 11.62
CA SER A 110 -15.64 11.71 10.30
C SER A 110 -14.33 11.20 9.68
N PHE A 111 -14.35 9.96 9.20
CA PHE A 111 -13.19 9.34 8.57
C PHE A 111 -13.63 8.22 7.63
N ALA A 112 -12.81 7.96 6.60
CA ALA A 112 -12.98 6.81 5.72
C ALA A 112 -12.30 5.59 6.33
N ASN A 113 -12.94 4.43 6.22
CA ASN A 113 -12.31 3.17 6.56
C ASN A 113 -11.43 2.69 5.41
N ARG A 114 -10.43 1.89 5.74
CA ARG A 114 -9.60 1.24 4.73
C ARG A 114 -10.48 0.39 3.82
N PRO A 115 -10.43 0.57 2.49
CA PRO A 115 -11.15 -0.28 1.56
C PRO A 115 -10.69 -1.73 1.67
N LYS A 116 -11.56 -2.67 1.33
CA LYS A 116 -11.23 -4.09 1.36
C LYS A 116 -10.51 -4.54 0.09
N GLY A 117 -9.54 -5.43 0.27
CA GLY A 117 -8.95 -6.27 -0.76
C GLY A 117 -8.58 -5.55 -2.05
N LYS A 118 -9.27 -5.90 -3.11
CA LYS A 118 -8.96 -5.45 -4.48
C LYS A 118 -9.02 -3.94 -4.66
N GLU A 119 -9.96 -3.27 -4.01
CA GLU A 119 -10.11 -1.82 -4.13
C GLU A 119 -8.92 -1.07 -3.53
N PHE A 120 -8.45 -1.53 -2.37
CA PHE A 120 -7.28 -0.93 -1.72
C PHE A 120 -6.04 -1.03 -2.61
N ILE A 121 -5.81 -2.20 -3.18
CA ILE A 121 -4.66 -2.44 -4.06
C ILE A 121 -4.78 -1.65 -5.37
N LYS A 122 -5.97 -1.61 -5.95
CA LYS A 122 -6.25 -0.83 -7.16
C LYS A 122 -5.99 0.66 -6.93
N ASN A 123 -6.49 1.22 -5.83
CA ASN A 123 -6.27 2.61 -5.48
C ASN A 123 -4.79 2.91 -5.29
N MET A 124 -4.08 2.01 -4.64
CA MET A 124 -2.63 2.11 -4.45
C MET A 124 -1.88 2.17 -5.77
N ALA A 125 -2.21 1.26 -6.69
CA ALA A 125 -1.56 1.19 -8.00
C ALA A 125 -1.79 2.45 -8.82
N ILE A 126 -3.02 2.94 -8.87
CA ILE A 126 -3.38 4.14 -9.63
C ILE A 126 -2.74 5.37 -9.01
N PHE A 127 -2.79 5.52 -7.69
CA PHE A 127 -2.17 6.65 -7.01
C PHE A 127 -0.65 6.67 -7.25
N GLY A 128 0.00 5.52 -7.15
CA GLY A 128 1.43 5.42 -7.37
C GLY A 128 1.84 5.78 -8.81
N ALA A 129 1.04 5.35 -9.79
CA ALA A 129 1.26 5.67 -11.19
C ALA A 129 1.08 7.17 -11.48
N ASP A 130 0.00 7.76 -10.97
CA ASP A 130 -0.30 9.19 -11.14
C ASP A 130 0.81 10.05 -10.51
N ARG A 131 1.27 9.67 -9.33
CA ARG A 131 2.33 10.38 -8.63
C ARG A 131 3.64 10.39 -9.41
N LYS A 132 3.98 9.27 -10.06
CA LYS A 132 5.18 9.19 -10.89
C LYS A 132 5.14 10.22 -12.02
N PHE A 133 4.01 10.33 -12.69
CA PHE A 133 3.86 11.29 -13.80
C PHE A 133 3.82 12.73 -13.33
N SER A 134 3.33 12.99 -12.13
CA SER A 134 3.29 14.35 -11.59
C SER A 134 4.65 14.85 -11.09
N LEU A 135 5.58 13.95 -10.82
CA LEU A 135 6.93 14.29 -10.35
C LEU A 135 7.97 14.38 -11.47
N SER A 136 7.59 14.01 -12.68
CA SER A 136 8.52 14.07 -13.83
C SER A 136 8.53 15.47 -14.51
#